data_315fd3c1a2544d213f41bd4e6f4bed37
#
_entry.id   315fd3c1a2544d213f41bd4e6f4bed37
#
_cell.length_a   1.000
_cell.length_b   1.000
_cell.length_c   1.000
_cell.angle_alpha   90.00
_cell.angle_beta   90.00
_cell.angle_gamma   90.00
#
_symmetry.space_group_name_H-M   'P 1'
#
loop_
_entity.id
_entity.type
_entity.pdbx_description
1 polymer ?
#
loop_
_entity_poly.entity_id
_entity_poly.type
_entity_poly.pdbx_seq_one_letter_code
_entity_poly.pdbx_strand_id
1 'polypeptide(L)'
;NNFGKVNINSTLSQIGWGDMGPYVESQLIPVIKEISKDVAVITFDYKIGAINEYESYDSYNVYEYYRIRQTTSGFYLLNYEREANQIFDGKNDLLSTAKINLGIQSGTTAEFNSDEKGTYSYFVNEGSLWCYNIDTNMYTRVFSFNADETDGIRENYNQHGIKILNVSNDGNCDFIVYGYMNRGEHEGESGVSLCKYSYEDNIVEERLYIPMDKPYDILSQNVGRIA
;
A
#
# COMPACT_ATOMS: atom_id res chain seq x y z
N ASN A 1 -16.27 -4.45 14.79
CA ASN A 1 -15.13 -3.74 15.40
C ASN A 1 -14.15 -3.38 14.27
N ASN A 2 -13.82 -2.10 14.11
CA ASN A 2 -12.83 -1.69 13.13
C ASN A 2 -11.44 -1.72 13.81
N PHE A 3 -10.63 -2.73 13.51
CA PHE A 3 -9.26 -2.84 13.98
C PHE A 3 -8.25 -2.17 13.05
N GLY A 4 -8.68 -1.83 11.84
CA GLY A 4 -7.80 -1.28 10.82
C GLY A 4 -7.37 0.17 11.05
N LYS A 5 -8.11 0.92 11.89
CA LYS A 5 -7.77 2.31 12.22
C LYS A 5 -8.03 2.58 13.69
N VAL A 6 -6.97 2.72 14.47
CA VAL A 6 -7.03 2.98 15.91
C VAL A 6 -6.10 4.13 16.30
N ASN A 7 -6.37 4.75 17.43
CA ASN A 7 -5.56 5.81 17.99
C ASN A 7 -5.49 5.73 19.51
N ILE A 8 -4.84 6.69 20.15
CA ILE A 8 -4.64 6.74 21.60
C ILE A 8 -5.95 6.73 22.41
N ASN A 9 -7.07 7.11 21.81
CA ASN A 9 -8.39 7.12 22.46
C ASN A 9 -9.20 5.83 22.21
N SER A 10 -8.66 4.90 21.42
CA SER A 10 -9.30 3.61 21.14
C SER A 10 -9.28 2.72 22.37
N THR A 11 -10.22 1.78 22.43
CA THR A 11 -10.28 0.81 23.54
C THR A 11 -9.09 -0.14 23.52
N LEU A 12 -8.71 -0.69 24.66
CA LEU A 12 -7.62 -1.69 24.75
C LEU A 12 -7.88 -2.90 23.86
N SER A 13 -9.13 -3.33 23.71
CA SER A 13 -9.48 -4.42 22.79
C SER A 13 -9.19 -4.05 21.33
N GLN A 14 -9.48 -2.82 20.91
CA GLN A 14 -9.17 -2.36 19.55
C GLN A 14 -7.66 -2.24 19.32
N ILE A 15 -6.93 -1.68 20.28
CA ILE A 15 -5.46 -1.57 20.22
C ILE A 15 -4.81 -2.95 20.21
N GLY A 16 -5.31 -3.88 21.04
CA GLY A 16 -4.79 -5.25 21.18
C GLY A 16 -5.33 -6.25 20.12
N TRP A 17 -5.96 -5.77 19.03
CA TRP A 17 -6.51 -6.58 17.94
C TRP A 17 -7.71 -7.48 18.32
N GLY A 18 -8.30 -7.30 19.51
CA GLY A 18 -9.44 -8.12 19.95
C GLY A 18 -9.18 -9.62 19.87
N ASP A 19 -10.08 -10.33 19.19
CA ASP A 19 -10.01 -11.77 19.00
C ASP A 19 -9.31 -12.18 17.68
N MET A 20 -8.75 -11.21 16.93
CA MET A 20 -8.14 -11.46 15.62
C MET A 20 -6.86 -12.32 15.71
N GLY A 21 -6.10 -12.21 16.81
CA GLY A 21 -4.88 -13.00 17.08
C GLY A 21 -3.83 -12.94 15.97
N PRO A 22 -3.47 -11.74 15.47
CA PRO A 22 -2.53 -11.63 14.35
C PRO A 22 -1.13 -12.06 14.77
N TYR A 23 -0.35 -12.54 13.80
CA TYR A 23 1.08 -12.79 13.97
C TYR A 23 1.88 -11.90 13.00
N VAL A 24 3.09 -11.53 13.40
CA VAL A 24 3.96 -10.66 12.61
C VAL A 24 4.67 -11.49 11.53
N GLU A 25 4.56 -11.04 10.27
CA GLU A 25 5.15 -11.69 9.09
C GLU A 25 6.48 -11.09 8.67
N SER A 26 6.70 -9.82 9.00
CA SER A 26 7.90 -9.10 8.59
C SER A 26 8.68 -8.59 9.79
N GLN A 27 9.92 -8.19 9.56
CA GLN A 27 10.75 -7.61 10.62
C GLN A 27 10.21 -6.23 11.04
N LEU A 28 10.07 -6.01 12.35
CA LEU A 28 9.72 -4.71 12.93
C LEU A 28 10.96 -3.82 13.00
N ILE A 29 11.02 -2.82 12.14
CA ILE A 29 12.12 -1.85 12.11
C ILE A 29 11.60 -0.47 12.48
N PRO A 30 12.03 0.11 13.60
CA PRO A 30 11.65 1.46 13.98
C PRO A 30 12.32 2.49 13.07
N VAL A 31 11.56 3.47 12.63
CA VAL A 31 12.07 4.66 11.94
C VAL A 31 11.86 5.88 12.83
N ILE A 32 12.94 6.56 13.16
CA ILE A 32 12.89 7.82 13.93
C ILE A 32 12.58 8.95 12.95
N LYS A 33 11.39 9.54 13.08
CA LYS A 33 10.95 10.68 12.24
C LYS A 33 11.36 12.02 12.85
N GLU A 34 11.35 12.12 14.17
CA GLU A 34 11.70 13.33 14.90
C GLU A 34 12.35 12.94 16.24
N ILE A 35 13.36 13.68 16.63
CA ILE A 35 13.93 13.59 17.97
C ILE A 35 14.28 14.99 18.46
N SER A 36 13.82 15.33 19.64
CA SER A 36 14.14 16.57 20.35
C SER A 36 14.61 16.24 21.78
N LYS A 37 14.83 17.25 22.62
CA LYS A 37 15.43 17.05 23.94
C LYS A 37 14.71 15.97 24.80
N ASP A 38 13.39 15.95 24.76
CA ASP A 38 12.54 15.08 25.60
C ASP A 38 11.42 14.38 24.85
N VAL A 39 11.30 14.62 23.53
CA VAL A 39 10.23 14.04 22.67
C VAL A 39 10.86 13.33 21.50
N ALA A 40 10.35 12.16 21.16
CA ALA A 40 10.65 11.44 19.93
C ALA A 40 9.36 11.01 19.21
N VAL A 41 9.44 10.99 17.88
CA VAL A 41 8.42 10.41 17.00
C VAL A 41 9.05 9.20 16.32
N ILE A 42 8.40 8.06 16.47
CA ILE A 42 8.83 6.78 15.93
C ILE A 42 7.69 6.19 15.12
N THR A 43 7.99 5.62 13.96
CA THR A 43 7.05 4.89 13.14
C THR A 43 7.53 3.47 12.90
N PHE A 44 6.58 2.58 12.65
CA PHE A 44 6.82 1.22 12.20
C PHE A 44 5.96 0.94 10.98
N ASP A 45 6.55 0.29 9.99
CA ASP A 45 5.88 -0.31 8.84
C ASP A 45 6.19 -1.80 8.86
N TYR A 46 5.17 -2.65 8.92
CA TYR A 46 5.34 -4.09 9.00
C TYR A 46 4.11 -4.84 8.50
N LYS A 47 4.27 -6.14 8.24
CA LYS A 47 3.18 -7.02 7.84
C LYS A 47 2.74 -7.93 8.98
N ILE A 48 1.44 -8.13 9.04
CA ILE A 48 0.82 -9.15 9.90
C ILE A 48 -0.05 -10.08 9.07
N GLY A 49 -0.18 -11.30 9.53
CA GLY A 49 -1.15 -12.25 9.02
C GLY A 49 -2.18 -12.60 10.07
N ALA A 50 -3.39 -12.90 9.63
CA ALA A 50 -4.47 -13.38 10.49
C ALA A 50 -5.38 -14.35 9.73
N ILE A 51 -6.04 -15.24 10.46
CA ILE A 51 -7.08 -16.11 9.93
C ILE A 51 -8.40 -15.36 10.02
N ASN A 52 -9.12 -15.23 8.91
CA ASN A 52 -10.40 -14.58 8.84
C ASN A 52 -11.56 -15.52 9.26
N GLU A 53 -12.79 -15.01 9.27
CA GLU A 53 -14.01 -15.77 9.64
C GLU A 53 -14.35 -16.95 8.70
N TYR A 54 -13.72 -17.01 7.51
CA TYR A 54 -13.86 -18.08 6.52
C TYR A 54 -12.75 -19.11 6.61
N GLU A 55 -11.94 -19.10 7.68
CA GLU A 55 -10.75 -19.94 7.84
C GLU A 55 -9.69 -19.72 6.74
N SER A 56 -9.77 -18.60 6.03
CA SER A 56 -8.81 -18.16 5.03
C SER A 56 -7.77 -17.25 5.68
N TYR A 57 -6.61 -17.20 5.05
CA TYR A 57 -5.47 -16.45 5.52
C TYR A 57 -5.41 -15.08 4.83
N ASP A 58 -5.40 -14.02 5.62
CA ASP A 58 -5.28 -12.65 5.14
C ASP A 58 -4.00 -12.00 5.68
N SER A 59 -3.32 -11.25 4.82
CA SER A 59 -2.18 -10.41 5.19
C SER A 59 -2.56 -8.93 5.20
N TYR A 60 -1.93 -8.17 6.09
CA TYR A 60 -2.19 -6.74 6.26
C TYR A 60 -0.87 -5.98 6.35
N ASN A 61 -0.76 -4.84 5.65
CA ASN A 61 0.26 -3.84 5.93
C ASN A 61 -0.19 -3.00 7.11
N VAL A 62 0.67 -2.86 8.09
CA VAL A 62 0.42 -2.10 9.31
C VAL A 62 1.41 -0.94 9.40
N TYR A 63 0.87 0.26 9.51
CA TYR A 63 1.61 1.45 9.85
C TYR A 63 1.27 1.88 11.27
N GLU A 64 2.28 2.09 12.11
CA GLU A 64 2.10 2.60 13.46
C GLU A 64 2.93 3.87 13.67
N TYR A 65 2.33 4.84 14.36
CA TYR A 65 2.93 6.10 14.75
C TYR A 65 2.91 6.25 16.26
N TYR A 66 4.05 6.56 16.85
CA TYR A 66 4.23 6.79 18.26
C TYR A 66 4.88 8.15 18.50
N ARG A 67 4.26 8.98 19.32
CA ARG A 67 4.88 10.18 19.89
C ARG A 67 5.08 9.98 21.37
N ILE A 68 6.31 9.95 21.82
CA ILE A 68 6.69 9.64 23.19
C ILE A 68 7.47 10.80 23.81
N ARG A 69 7.30 10.98 25.11
CA ARG A 69 8.10 11.94 25.91
C ARG A 69 8.86 11.19 27.00
N GLN A 70 10.13 11.50 27.13
CA GLN A 70 10.96 11.08 28.24
C GLN A 70 10.87 12.09 29.40
N THR A 71 10.72 11.62 30.62
CA THR A 71 10.74 12.42 31.85
C THR A 71 11.66 11.76 32.88
N THR A 72 11.88 12.40 34.02
CA THR A 72 12.64 11.80 35.13
C THR A 72 11.99 10.56 35.72
N SER A 73 10.66 10.39 35.52
CA SER A 73 9.87 9.28 36.04
C SER A 73 9.57 8.19 35.01
N GLY A 74 10.02 8.33 33.75
CA GLY A 74 9.82 7.32 32.71
C GLY A 74 9.36 7.90 31.38
N PHE A 75 8.84 7.03 30.52
CA PHE A 75 8.31 7.37 29.19
C PHE A 75 6.79 7.52 29.23
N TYR A 76 6.29 8.53 28.56
CA TYR A 76 4.86 8.80 28.40
C TYR A 76 4.49 8.79 26.92
N LEU A 77 3.45 8.05 26.57
CA LEU A 77 2.85 8.07 25.26
C LEU A 77 2.00 9.32 25.11
N LEU A 78 2.35 10.21 24.17
CA LEU A 78 1.63 11.44 23.90
C LEU A 78 0.61 11.27 22.77
N ASN A 79 0.95 10.45 21.77
CA ASN A 79 0.04 10.08 20.69
C ASN A 79 0.41 8.68 20.18
N TYR A 80 -0.62 7.98 19.71
CA TYR A 80 -0.52 6.68 19.07
C TYR A 80 -1.57 6.60 17.98
N GLU A 81 -1.16 6.13 16.81
CA GLU A 81 -2.04 5.87 15.68
C GLU A 81 -1.59 4.57 15.02
N ARG A 82 -2.55 3.77 14.56
CA ARG A 82 -2.30 2.58 13.74
C ARG A 82 -3.28 2.54 12.60
N GLU A 83 -2.78 2.28 11.40
CA GLU A 83 -3.54 1.90 10.23
C GLU A 83 -3.12 0.49 9.79
N ALA A 84 -4.09 -0.36 9.49
CA ALA A 84 -3.86 -1.70 8.97
C ALA A 84 -4.74 -1.90 7.72
N ASN A 85 -4.10 -2.09 6.59
CA ASN A 85 -4.73 -2.25 5.29
C ASN A 85 -4.53 -3.67 4.79
N GLN A 86 -5.61 -4.33 4.40
CA GLN A 86 -5.55 -5.68 3.86
C GLN A 86 -4.81 -5.66 2.51
N ILE A 87 -3.88 -6.60 2.35
CA ILE A 87 -3.16 -6.81 1.10
C ILE A 87 -4.05 -7.67 0.21
N PHE A 88 -4.37 -7.15 -0.99
CA PHE A 88 -5.08 -7.91 -2.00
C PHE A 88 -4.13 -8.90 -2.67
N ASP A 89 -4.46 -10.17 -2.71
CA ASP A 89 -3.63 -11.23 -3.29
C ASP A 89 -4.22 -11.90 -4.55
N GLY A 90 -5.40 -11.48 -4.97
CA GLY A 90 -6.10 -12.04 -6.13
C GLY A 90 -6.61 -13.47 -5.96
N LYS A 91 -6.35 -14.12 -4.81
CA LYS A 91 -6.77 -15.49 -4.50
C LYS A 91 -7.98 -15.54 -3.57
N ASN A 92 -8.27 -14.43 -2.91
CA ASN A 92 -9.34 -14.36 -1.94
C ASN A 92 -10.69 -14.41 -2.64
N ASP A 93 -11.59 -15.28 -2.18
CA ASP A 93 -13.00 -15.38 -2.60
C ASP A 93 -13.81 -14.12 -2.20
N LEU A 94 -13.25 -12.94 -2.44
CA LEU A 94 -13.86 -11.65 -2.13
C LEU A 94 -14.95 -11.24 -3.13
N LEU A 95 -15.31 -12.16 -4.03
CA LEU A 95 -16.38 -12.00 -5.01
C LEU A 95 -17.72 -12.37 -4.37
N SER A 96 -18.39 -11.44 -3.75
CA SER A 96 -19.84 -11.57 -3.56
C SER A 96 -20.56 -10.96 -4.75
N THR A 97 -21.36 -11.75 -5.39
CA THR A 97 -22.33 -11.57 -6.51
C THR A 97 -22.40 -10.28 -7.34
N ALA A 98 -21.67 -9.20 -7.06
CA ALA A 98 -21.53 -7.98 -7.87
C ALA A 98 -20.56 -6.96 -7.22
N LYS A 99 -19.73 -7.35 -6.25
CA LYS A 99 -18.81 -6.44 -5.58
C LYS A 99 -17.47 -7.12 -5.38
N ILE A 100 -16.41 -6.41 -5.73
CA ILE A 100 -15.04 -6.79 -5.41
C ILE A 100 -14.66 -6.05 -4.13
N ASN A 101 -14.25 -6.78 -3.10
CA ASN A 101 -13.68 -6.18 -1.91
C ASN A 101 -12.17 -6.01 -2.15
N LEU A 102 -11.72 -4.78 -2.33
CA LEU A 102 -10.31 -4.45 -2.58
C LEU A 102 -9.49 -4.30 -1.28
N GLY A 103 -10.08 -4.58 -0.11
CA GLY A 103 -9.42 -4.38 1.17
C GLY A 103 -9.17 -2.91 1.56
N ILE A 104 -9.64 -1.96 0.75
CA ILE A 104 -9.41 -0.52 0.97
C ILE A 104 -10.38 -0.02 2.04
N GLN A 105 -9.85 0.62 3.06
CA GLN A 105 -10.66 1.15 4.14
C GLN A 105 -11.46 2.39 3.74
N SER A 106 -12.63 2.57 4.34
CA SER A 106 -13.46 3.76 4.11
C SER A 106 -12.72 5.02 4.56
N GLY A 107 -12.68 6.02 3.68
CA GLY A 107 -11.96 7.29 3.91
C GLY A 107 -10.60 7.38 3.21
N THR A 108 -10.11 6.31 2.60
CA THR A 108 -8.96 6.35 1.69
C THR A 108 -9.45 6.48 0.27
N THR A 109 -8.88 7.40 -0.51
CA THR A 109 -9.17 7.51 -1.94
C THR A 109 -8.41 6.40 -2.64
N ALA A 110 -9.14 5.41 -3.15
CA ALA A 110 -8.55 4.37 -3.98
C ALA A 110 -8.20 4.92 -5.36
N GLU A 111 -6.99 4.65 -5.83
CA GLU A 111 -6.64 4.87 -7.22
C GLU A 111 -7.30 3.77 -8.06
N PHE A 112 -8.26 4.14 -8.91
CA PHE A 112 -9.06 3.23 -9.71
C PHE A 112 -9.39 3.88 -11.04
N ASN A 113 -9.33 3.11 -12.13
CA ASN A 113 -9.77 3.50 -13.45
C ASN A 113 -10.22 2.27 -14.25
N SER A 114 -11.07 2.46 -15.26
CA SER A 114 -11.52 1.38 -16.14
C SER A 114 -11.62 1.87 -17.59
N ASP A 115 -11.65 0.93 -18.54
CA ASP A 115 -12.01 1.23 -19.92
C ASP A 115 -13.47 1.70 -20.02
N GLU A 116 -13.86 2.24 -21.17
CA GLU A 116 -15.22 2.79 -21.39
C GLU A 116 -16.32 1.75 -21.25
N LYS A 117 -16.00 0.47 -21.48
CA LYS A 117 -16.97 -0.65 -21.40
C LYS A 117 -17.02 -1.28 -20.02
N GLY A 118 -16.05 -0.99 -19.14
CA GLY A 118 -15.90 -1.61 -17.85
C GLY A 118 -15.40 -3.07 -17.91
N THR A 119 -14.83 -3.48 -19.06
CA THR A 119 -14.25 -4.82 -19.22
C THR A 119 -12.97 -4.99 -18.42
N TYR A 120 -12.11 -3.97 -18.46
CA TYR A 120 -10.84 -3.91 -17.76
C TYR A 120 -10.88 -2.87 -16.66
N SER A 121 -10.70 -3.28 -15.43
CA SER A 121 -10.67 -2.41 -14.27
C SER A 121 -9.31 -2.47 -13.60
N TYR A 122 -8.67 -1.31 -13.44
CA TYR A 122 -7.37 -1.16 -12.81
C TYR A 122 -7.51 -0.48 -11.46
N PHE A 123 -6.79 -0.98 -10.48
CA PHE A 123 -6.78 -0.42 -9.13
C PHE A 123 -5.42 -0.59 -8.46
N VAL A 124 -5.13 0.31 -7.54
CA VAL A 124 -3.92 0.24 -6.72
C VAL A 124 -4.29 -0.24 -5.32
N ASN A 125 -3.60 -1.28 -4.88
CA ASN A 125 -3.68 -1.77 -3.51
C ASN A 125 -2.26 -1.97 -2.97
N GLU A 126 -1.96 -1.31 -1.85
CA GLU A 126 -0.69 -1.44 -1.11
C GLU A 126 0.56 -1.40 -2.00
N GLY A 127 0.65 -0.35 -2.83
CA GLY A 127 1.79 -0.12 -3.72
C GLY A 127 1.88 -1.06 -4.92
N SER A 128 0.85 -1.85 -5.19
CA SER A 128 0.75 -2.73 -6.35
C SER A 128 -0.38 -2.31 -7.27
N LEU A 129 -0.15 -2.36 -8.58
CA LEU A 129 -1.17 -2.14 -9.62
C LEU A 129 -1.75 -3.49 -10.05
N TRP A 130 -3.06 -3.59 -9.99
CA TRP A 130 -3.83 -4.76 -10.38
C TRP A 130 -4.77 -4.45 -11.55
N CYS A 131 -4.97 -5.43 -12.41
CA CYS A 131 -5.99 -5.46 -13.45
C CYS A 131 -7.00 -6.56 -13.14
N TYR A 132 -8.28 -6.24 -13.21
CA TYR A 132 -9.37 -7.20 -13.21
C TYR A 132 -10.06 -7.18 -14.57
N ASN A 133 -10.19 -8.35 -15.18
CA ASN A 133 -10.96 -8.54 -16.43
C ASN A 133 -12.27 -9.24 -16.07
N ILE A 134 -13.41 -8.56 -16.30
CA ILE A 134 -14.74 -9.05 -15.95
C ILE A 134 -15.18 -10.22 -16.82
N ASP A 135 -14.75 -10.27 -18.08
CA ASP A 135 -15.17 -11.31 -19.03
C ASP A 135 -14.52 -12.67 -18.70
N THR A 136 -13.28 -12.63 -18.23
CA THR A 136 -12.53 -13.84 -17.84
C THR A 136 -12.59 -14.12 -16.35
N ASN A 137 -13.06 -13.17 -15.55
CA ASN A 137 -13.06 -13.20 -14.09
C ASN A 137 -11.66 -13.45 -13.50
N MET A 138 -10.64 -12.81 -14.09
CA MET A 138 -9.25 -12.98 -13.71
C MET A 138 -8.62 -11.69 -13.22
N TYR A 139 -7.75 -11.82 -12.21
CA TYR A 139 -6.89 -10.76 -11.71
C TYR A 139 -5.47 -10.95 -12.21
N THR A 140 -4.85 -9.86 -12.62
CA THR A 140 -3.43 -9.82 -13.00
C THR A 140 -2.73 -8.74 -12.18
N ARG A 141 -1.66 -9.10 -11.49
CA ARG A 141 -0.77 -8.11 -10.86
C ARG A 141 0.14 -7.54 -11.93
N VAL A 142 -0.15 -6.30 -12.33
CA VAL A 142 0.51 -5.60 -13.45
C VAL A 142 1.87 -5.06 -13.02
N PHE A 143 1.94 -4.44 -11.85
CA PHE A 143 3.17 -3.86 -11.32
C PHE A 143 3.23 -3.98 -9.81
N SER A 144 4.42 -4.31 -9.29
CA SER A 144 4.73 -4.26 -7.87
C SER A 144 6.25 -4.26 -7.69
N PHE A 145 6.77 -3.50 -6.74
CA PHE A 145 8.13 -3.69 -6.26
C PHE A 145 8.27 -4.92 -5.37
N ASN A 146 7.17 -5.34 -4.76
CA ASN A 146 7.00 -6.51 -3.90
C ASN A 146 6.49 -7.71 -4.70
N ALA A 147 7.26 -8.19 -5.67
CA ALA A 147 6.81 -9.25 -6.56
C ALA A 147 6.97 -10.66 -5.99
N ASP A 148 7.95 -10.86 -5.10
CA ASP A 148 8.31 -12.17 -4.57
C ASP A 148 7.96 -12.29 -3.08
N GLU A 149 7.54 -13.49 -2.64
CA GLU A 149 7.22 -13.79 -1.23
C GLU A 149 8.45 -13.68 -0.30
N THR A 150 9.65 -13.72 -0.89
CA THR A 150 10.94 -13.63 -0.19
C THR A 150 11.51 -12.23 -0.14
N ASP A 151 10.77 -11.23 -0.62
CA ASP A 151 11.23 -9.85 -0.70
C ASP A 151 11.60 -9.31 0.69
N GLY A 152 12.75 -8.68 0.75
CA GLY A 152 13.33 -8.12 1.96
C GLY A 152 12.78 -6.73 2.31
N ILE A 153 13.44 -6.08 3.26
CA ILE A 153 13.07 -4.76 3.77
C ILE A 153 13.09 -3.69 2.68
N ARG A 154 14.03 -3.78 1.73
CA ARG A 154 14.22 -2.80 0.67
C ARG A 154 13.03 -2.78 -0.27
N GLU A 155 12.57 -3.94 -0.70
CA GLU A 155 11.45 -4.11 -1.62
C GLU A 155 10.12 -3.69 -0.97
N ASN A 156 10.02 -3.84 0.34
CA ASN A 156 8.89 -3.44 1.16
C ASN A 156 8.91 -1.95 1.58
N TYR A 157 9.91 -1.17 1.14
CA TYR A 157 10.00 0.24 1.50
C TYR A 157 8.87 1.04 0.86
N ASN A 158 7.89 1.45 1.66
CA ASN A 158 6.64 2.05 1.20
C ASN A 158 6.77 3.57 1.01
N GLN A 159 7.67 3.99 0.09
CA GLN A 159 7.88 5.40 -0.26
C GLN A 159 7.69 5.65 -1.75
N HIS A 160 6.72 4.97 -2.33
CA HIS A 160 6.30 5.16 -3.71
C HIS A 160 4.77 5.12 -3.82
N GLY A 161 4.26 5.66 -4.91
CA GLY A 161 2.86 5.60 -5.28
C GLY A 161 2.69 5.30 -6.75
N ILE A 162 1.49 4.89 -7.13
CA ILE A 162 1.10 4.63 -8.50
C ILE A 162 -0.11 5.49 -8.83
N LYS A 163 -0.14 6.10 -10.01
CA LYS A 163 -1.30 6.78 -10.55
C LYS A 163 -1.64 6.22 -11.93
N ILE A 164 -2.89 5.82 -12.11
CA ILE A 164 -3.42 5.34 -13.38
C ILE A 164 -3.79 6.56 -14.24
N LEU A 165 -3.25 6.64 -15.45
CA LEU A 165 -3.49 7.76 -16.35
C LEU A 165 -4.61 7.44 -17.35
N ASN A 166 -4.56 6.25 -17.96
CA ASN A 166 -5.51 5.85 -18.98
C ASN A 166 -5.66 4.33 -19.04
N VAL A 167 -6.87 3.87 -19.36
CA VAL A 167 -7.17 2.47 -19.65
C VAL A 167 -7.87 2.41 -21.00
N SER A 168 -7.32 1.65 -21.94
CA SER A 168 -7.88 1.51 -23.28
C SER A 168 -8.82 0.30 -23.41
N ASN A 169 -9.67 0.29 -24.43
CA ASN A 169 -10.67 -0.77 -24.65
C ASN A 169 -10.07 -2.14 -25.00
N ASP A 170 -8.77 -2.22 -25.28
CA ASP A 170 -7.99 -3.45 -25.48
C ASP A 170 -7.27 -3.91 -24.21
N GLY A 171 -7.54 -3.25 -23.09
CA GLY A 171 -6.97 -3.60 -21.79
C GLY A 171 -5.59 -3.02 -21.50
N ASN A 172 -4.99 -2.22 -22.43
CA ASN A 172 -3.71 -1.59 -22.11
C ASN A 172 -3.90 -0.45 -21.11
N CYS A 173 -2.86 -0.22 -20.28
CA CYS A 173 -2.89 0.78 -19.24
C CYS A 173 -1.64 1.66 -19.29
N ASP A 174 -1.83 2.97 -19.29
CA ASP A 174 -0.77 3.93 -19.06
C ASP A 174 -0.82 4.38 -17.60
N PHE A 175 0.31 4.31 -16.89
CA PHE A 175 0.39 4.68 -15.48
C PHE A 175 1.75 5.29 -15.14
N ILE A 176 1.82 5.97 -14.02
CA ILE A 176 3.08 6.45 -13.46
C ILE A 176 3.36 5.79 -12.11
N VAL A 177 4.64 5.50 -11.87
CA VAL A 177 5.19 5.19 -10.56
C VAL A 177 6.00 6.40 -10.12
N TYR A 178 5.77 6.91 -8.92
CA TYR A 178 6.44 8.10 -8.40
C TYR A 178 6.91 7.88 -6.96
N GLY A 179 8.04 8.46 -6.61
CA GLY A 179 8.68 8.30 -5.33
C GLY A 179 10.01 7.54 -5.43
N TYR A 180 10.29 6.75 -4.41
CA TYR A 180 11.52 5.95 -4.33
C TYR A 180 11.38 4.66 -5.14
N MET A 181 12.36 4.37 -5.99
CA MET A 181 12.39 3.17 -6.82
C MET A 181 13.09 2.04 -6.06
N ASN A 182 12.30 1.07 -5.59
CA ASN A 182 12.81 -0.01 -4.75
C ASN A 182 13.59 -1.06 -5.54
N ARG A 183 13.28 -1.20 -6.84
CA ARG A 183 13.90 -2.16 -7.77
C ARG A 183 13.98 -1.59 -9.18
N GLY A 184 14.73 -2.28 -10.02
CA GLY A 184 14.84 -2.03 -11.45
C GLY A 184 16.05 -1.17 -11.83
N GLU A 185 15.99 -0.56 -13.01
CA GLU A 185 17.10 0.22 -13.55
C GLU A 185 17.42 1.46 -12.70
N HIS A 186 16.43 2.02 -12.05
CA HIS A 186 16.53 3.23 -11.20
C HIS A 186 16.52 2.93 -9.70
N GLU A 187 16.88 1.70 -9.31
CA GLU A 187 16.90 1.30 -7.90
C GLU A 187 17.75 2.24 -7.04
N GLY A 188 17.15 2.72 -5.95
CA GLY A 188 17.82 3.65 -5.02
C GLY A 188 17.61 5.12 -5.34
N GLU A 189 17.00 5.45 -6.47
CA GLU A 189 16.69 6.82 -6.87
C GLU A 189 15.25 7.21 -6.50
N SER A 190 14.99 8.51 -6.45
CA SER A 190 13.63 9.05 -6.40
C SER A 190 13.29 9.71 -7.73
N GLY A 191 12.08 9.48 -8.22
CA GLY A 191 11.68 10.03 -9.50
C GLY A 191 10.23 9.74 -9.87
N VAL A 192 9.93 9.97 -11.14
CA VAL A 192 8.65 9.64 -11.78
C VAL A 192 8.92 8.81 -13.02
N SER A 193 8.43 7.59 -13.04
CA SER A 193 8.50 6.68 -14.18
C SER A 193 7.15 6.62 -14.88
N LEU A 194 7.10 6.92 -16.17
CA LEU A 194 5.94 6.73 -17.03
C LEU A 194 6.01 5.33 -17.64
N CYS A 195 5.03 4.52 -17.35
CA CYS A 195 4.95 3.13 -17.77
C CYS A 195 3.72 2.88 -18.66
N LYS A 196 3.87 1.93 -19.57
CA LYS A 196 2.78 1.37 -20.34
C LYS A 196 2.73 -0.14 -20.16
N TYR A 197 1.56 -0.63 -19.83
CA TYR A 197 1.26 -2.06 -19.78
C TYR A 197 0.52 -2.50 -21.03
N SER A 198 1.02 -3.56 -21.69
CA SER A 198 0.33 -4.29 -22.75
C SER A 198 -0.40 -5.48 -22.13
N TYR A 199 -1.73 -5.49 -22.22
CA TYR A 199 -2.55 -6.55 -21.68
C TYR A 199 -2.34 -7.89 -22.43
N GLU A 200 -2.25 -7.81 -23.76
CA GLU A 200 -2.07 -9.00 -24.62
C GLU A 200 -0.74 -9.70 -24.35
N ASP A 201 0.34 -8.93 -24.23
CA ASP A 201 1.70 -9.46 -24.01
C ASP A 201 2.01 -9.72 -22.53
N ASN A 202 1.22 -9.16 -21.62
CA ASN A 202 1.48 -9.11 -20.18
C ASN A 202 2.86 -8.52 -19.84
N ILE A 203 3.20 -7.39 -20.48
CA ILE A 203 4.50 -6.73 -20.35
C ILE A 203 4.28 -5.27 -19.92
N VAL A 204 5.09 -4.82 -18.95
CA VAL A 204 5.24 -3.40 -18.60
C VAL A 204 6.50 -2.87 -19.23
N GLU A 205 6.37 -1.75 -19.96
CA GLU A 205 7.50 -1.01 -20.53
C GLU A 205 7.59 0.37 -19.88
N GLU A 206 8.78 0.73 -19.39
CA GLU A 206 9.06 2.11 -19.04
C GLU A 206 9.26 2.94 -20.31
N ARG A 207 8.52 4.04 -20.41
CA ARG A 207 8.59 4.96 -21.54
C ARG A 207 9.47 6.16 -21.27
N LEU A 208 9.50 6.61 -20.02
CA LEU A 208 10.26 7.79 -19.60
C LEU A 208 10.51 7.70 -18.10
N TYR A 209 11.72 8.01 -17.69
CA TYR A 209 12.06 8.25 -16.28
C TYR A 209 12.54 9.69 -16.09
N ILE A 210 12.03 10.35 -15.06
CA ILE A 210 12.41 11.71 -14.68
C ILE A 210 12.93 11.64 -13.23
N PRO A 211 14.26 11.76 -13.02
CA PRO A 211 14.81 11.78 -11.67
C PRO A 211 14.36 13.05 -10.94
N MET A 212 14.04 12.89 -9.66
CA MET A 212 13.56 13.98 -8.80
C MET A 212 14.33 13.98 -7.48
N ASP A 213 14.89 15.13 -7.13
CA ASP A 213 15.50 15.34 -5.83
C ASP A 213 14.43 15.79 -4.80
N LYS A 214 13.38 15.00 -4.67
CA LYS A 214 12.26 15.25 -3.77
C LYS A 214 11.80 13.96 -3.12
N PRO A 215 11.53 13.96 -1.81
CA PRO A 215 10.97 12.80 -1.13
C PRO A 215 9.53 12.52 -1.57
N TYR A 216 9.10 11.29 -1.35
CA TYR A 216 7.76 10.80 -1.73
C TYR A 216 6.63 11.71 -1.22
N ASP A 217 6.70 12.19 0.02
CA ASP A 217 5.67 13.06 0.61
C ASP A 217 5.44 14.35 -0.20
N ILE A 218 6.48 14.88 -0.82
CA ILE A 218 6.37 16.07 -1.70
C ILE A 218 5.82 15.68 -3.07
N LEU A 219 6.26 14.56 -3.63
CA LEU A 219 5.79 14.08 -4.93
C LEU A 219 4.31 13.72 -4.87
N SER A 220 3.87 13.01 -3.83
CA SER A 220 2.48 12.57 -3.67
C SER A 220 1.49 13.73 -3.62
N GLN A 221 1.85 14.86 -2.99
CA GLN A 221 1.01 16.05 -2.95
C GLN A 221 0.83 16.73 -4.30
N ASN A 222 1.77 16.55 -5.23
CA ASN A 222 1.77 17.20 -6.54
C ASN A 222 1.20 16.32 -7.66
N VAL A 223 1.35 15.01 -7.57
CA VAL A 223 0.85 14.06 -8.58
C VAL A 223 -0.68 14.09 -8.71
N GLY A 224 -1.41 14.38 -7.64
CA GLY A 224 -2.87 14.57 -7.67
C GLY A 224 -3.34 15.76 -8.54
N ARG A 225 -2.45 16.63 -8.99
CA ARG A 225 -2.75 17.78 -9.86
C ARG A 225 -2.47 17.54 -11.34
N ILE A 226 -1.95 16.37 -11.68
CA ILE A 226 -1.78 15.94 -13.07
C ILE A 226 -3.12 15.33 -13.50
N ALA A 227 -3.94 16.13 -14.16
CA ALA A 227 -5.20 15.71 -14.77
C ALA A 227 -5.03 15.70 -16.28
#